data_fa55979ea673b31c6ec6626658462e28
#
_entry.id   fa55979ea673b31c6ec6626658462e28
#
_cell.length_a   1.000
_cell.length_b   1.000
_cell.length_c   1.000
_cell.angle_alpha   90.00
_cell.angle_beta   90.00
_cell.angle_gamma   90.00
#
_symmetry.space_group_name_H-M   'P 1'
#
loop_
_entity.id
_entity.type
_entity.pdbx_description
1 polymer ?
#
loop_
_entity_poly.entity_id
_entity_poly.type
_entity_poly.pdbx_seq_one_letter_code
_entity_poly.pdbx_strand_id
1 'polypeptide(L)'
;MHFDLIDAVVEQSPTRIVTHKHVTNAEEYLQDHFPGYPVLPGVMMLEAMVQAARRLAGPKPTPLVLGQVRALKYGAFVRPGSTLRVTVDLHKHLGGDAIEFKGEAHLLTNLRDAGEPKVAVSGRFALRPVRR
;
A
#
# COMPACT_ATOMS: atom_id res chain seq x y z
N MET A 1 -3.49 -17.16 -1.77
CA MET A 1 -4.28 -16.52 -0.69
C MET A 1 -4.41 -15.03 -0.98
N HIS A 2 -5.59 -14.49 -0.75
CA HIS A 2 -5.86 -13.09 -1.02
C HIS A 2 -6.02 -12.33 0.30
N PHE A 3 -5.23 -11.29 0.49
CA PHE A 3 -5.33 -10.43 1.66
C PHE A 3 -5.94 -9.08 1.26
N ASP A 4 -6.95 -8.65 2.03
CA ASP A 4 -7.49 -7.31 1.85
C ASP A 4 -6.73 -6.36 2.77
N LEU A 5 -6.02 -5.42 2.17
CA LEU A 5 -5.16 -4.47 2.88
C LEU A 5 -5.74 -3.07 2.91
N ILE A 6 -7.05 -2.96 2.70
CA ILE A 6 -7.77 -1.69 2.85
C ILE A 6 -8.88 -1.88 3.86
N ASP A 7 -8.71 -1.31 5.04
CA ASP A 7 -9.76 -1.31 6.07
C ASP A 7 -10.71 -0.13 5.92
N ALA A 8 -10.20 0.99 5.42
CA ALA A 8 -11.02 2.19 5.19
C ALA A 8 -10.43 3.03 4.08
N VAL A 9 -11.29 3.64 3.28
CA VAL A 9 -10.92 4.70 2.34
C VAL A 9 -11.19 6.02 3.04
N VAL A 10 -10.13 6.79 3.31
CA VAL A 10 -10.21 8.03 4.07
C VAL A 10 -10.49 9.22 3.17
N GLU A 11 -9.91 9.20 1.99
CA GLU A 11 -10.03 10.27 1.02
C GLU A 11 -9.93 9.68 -0.38
N GLN A 12 -10.71 10.18 -1.31
CA GLN A 12 -10.59 9.81 -2.72
C GLN A 12 -11.01 10.95 -3.63
N SER A 13 -10.16 11.23 -4.61
CA SER A 13 -10.42 12.17 -5.70
C SER A 13 -10.08 11.46 -7.01
N PRO A 14 -10.27 12.09 -8.17
CA PRO A 14 -9.87 11.45 -9.45
C PRO A 14 -8.38 11.12 -9.55
N THR A 15 -7.52 11.80 -8.76
CA THR A 15 -6.06 11.63 -8.86
C THR A 15 -5.38 11.14 -7.59
N ARG A 16 -6.10 11.02 -6.48
CA ARG A 16 -5.52 10.61 -5.19
C ARG A 16 -6.48 9.73 -4.42
N ILE A 17 -5.91 8.74 -3.74
CA ILE A 17 -6.63 7.95 -2.76
C ILE A 17 -5.79 7.83 -1.50
N VAL A 18 -6.44 7.93 -0.35
CA VAL A 18 -5.82 7.68 0.96
C VAL A 18 -6.60 6.58 1.65
N THR A 19 -5.90 5.52 2.04
CA THR A 19 -6.49 4.37 2.71
C THR A 19 -5.82 4.11 4.04
N HIS A 20 -6.50 3.41 4.92
CA HIS A 20 -5.95 2.93 6.19
C HIS A 20 -5.97 1.42 6.23
N LYS A 21 -4.90 0.83 6.75
CA LYS A 21 -4.81 -0.57 7.10
C LYS A 21 -4.37 -0.67 8.56
N HIS A 22 -5.22 -1.25 9.40
CA HIS A 22 -4.88 -1.52 10.80
C HIS A 22 -4.17 -2.87 10.87
N VAL A 23 -2.96 -2.87 11.42
CA VAL A 23 -2.16 -4.09 11.52
C VAL A 23 -2.42 -4.73 12.88
N THR A 24 -2.88 -5.98 12.88
CA THR A 24 -3.22 -6.72 14.08
C THR A 24 -2.44 -8.03 14.16
N ASN A 25 -2.31 -8.59 15.36
CA ASN A 25 -1.68 -9.90 15.56
C ASN A 25 -2.48 -11.05 14.95
N ALA A 26 -3.76 -10.82 14.65
CA ALA A 26 -4.61 -11.86 14.07
C ALA A 26 -4.31 -12.14 12.60
N GLU A 27 -3.49 -11.32 11.96
CA GLU A 27 -3.19 -11.48 10.55
C GLU A 27 -2.22 -12.62 10.30
N GLU A 28 -2.59 -13.50 9.41
CA GLU A 28 -1.90 -14.76 9.18
C GLU A 28 -0.45 -14.59 8.74
N TYR A 29 -0.17 -13.60 7.90
CA TYR A 29 1.18 -13.37 7.39
C TYR A 29 2.16 -12.87 8.45
N LEU A 30 1.69 -12.48 9.64
CA LEU A 30 2.56 -12.06 10.73
C LEU A 30 3.08 -13.23 11.56
N GLN A 31 2.46 -14.41 11.44
CA GLN A 31 2.78 -15.54 12.31
C GLN A 31 4.18 -16.09 12.07
N ASP A 32 4.64 -16.06 10.82
CA ASP A 32 5.92 -16.63 10.43
C ASP A 32 6.99 -15.57 10.13
N HIS A 33 6.65 -14.30 10.16
CA HIS A 33 7.58 -13.22 9.87
C HIS A 33 8.15 -12.67 11.17
N PHE A 34 9.37 -13.10 11.48
CA PHE A 34 10.07 -12.84 12.74
C PHE A 34 9.31 -13.34 13.97
N PRO A 35 9.32 -14.66 14.24
CA PRO A 35 8.68 -15.21 15.42
C PRO A 35 9.12 -14.48 16.70
N GLY A 36 8.17 -14.10 17.54
CA GLY A 36 8.44 -13.32 18.74
C GLY A 36 8.60 -11.82 18.52
N TYR A 37 8.65 -11.38 17.26
CA TYR A 37 8.75 -9.96 16.92
C TYR A 37 8.02 -9.71 15.60
N PRO A 38 6.68 -9.76 15.61
CA PRO A 38 5.93 -9.66 14.37
C PRO A 38 6.01 -8.25 13.77
N VAL A 39 6.26 -8.20 12.47
CA VAL A 39 6.22 -6.96 11.69
C VAL A 39 5.52 -7.24 10.36
N LEU A 40 4.88 -6.21 9.82
CA LEU A 40 4.26 -6.33 8.50
C LEU A 40 5.35 -6.50 7.45
N PRO A 41 5.30 -7.59 6.64
CA PRO A 41 6.29 -7.78 5.58
C PRO A 41 6.30 -6.62 4.59
N GLY A 42 7.50 -6.23 4.12
CA GLY A 42 7.63 -5.13 3.16
C GLY A 42 6.81 -5.35 1.90
N VAL A 43 6.76 -6.59 1.40
CA VAL A 43 5.97 -6.91 0.21
C VAL A 43 4.47 -6.65 0.44
N MET A 44 3.99 -6.79 1.67
CA MET A 44 2.59 -6.50 2.00
C MET A 44 2.33 -5.00 2.03
N MET A 45 3.32 -4.18 2.39
CA MET A 45 3.20 -2.72 2.29
C MET A 45 3.06 -2.30 0.83
N LEU A 46 3.86 -2.87 -0.06
CA LEU A 46 3.74 -2.62 -1.50
C LEU A 46 2.36 -3.06 -1.99
N GLU A 47 1.88 -4.23 -1.56
CA GLU A 47 0.56 -4.73 -1.96
C GLU A 47 -0.55 -3.79 -1.48
N ALA A 48 -0.41 -3.20 -0.29
CA ALA A 48 -1.39 -2.21 0.19
C ALA A 48 -1.46 -1.01 -0.75
N MET A 49 -0.33 -0.52 -1.23
CA MET A 49 -0.29 0.56 -2.22
C MET A 49 -0.91 0.13 -3.55
N VAL A 50 -0.63 -1.07 -4.00
CA VAL A 50 -1.18 -1.61 -5.25
C VAL A 50 -2.71 -1.73 -5.16
N GLN A 51 -3.24 -2.21 -4.04
CA GLN A 51 -4.69 -2.30 -3.84
C GLN A 51 -5.35 -0.92 -3.84
N ALA A 52 -4.72 0.06 -3.20
CA ALA A 52 -5.20 1.43 -3.21
C ALA A 52 -5.21 2.00 -4.63
N ALA A 53 -4.14 1.74 -5.39
CA ALA A 53 -4.04 2.20 -6.78
C ALA A 53 -5.12 1.57 -7.67
N ARG A 54 -5.43 0.29 -7.48
CA ARG A 54 -6.50 -0.37 -8.23
C ARG A 54 -7.85 0.30 -7.95
N ARG A 55 -8.11 0.67 -6.70
CA ARG A 55 -9.34 1.40 -6.36
C ARG A 55 -9.37 2.78 -7.02
N LEU A 56 -8.25 3.48 -7.01
CA LEU A 56 -8.16 4.79 -7.65
C LEU A 56 -8.41 4.69 -9.15
N ALA A 57 -7.86 3.67 -9.80
CA ALA A 57 -8.05 3.44 -11.23
C ALA A 57 -9.50 3.11 -11.58
N GLY A 58 -10.25 2.53 -10.62
CA GLY A 58 -11.64 2.14 -10.82
C GLY A 58 -11.80 0.83 -11.60
N PRO A 59 -13.05 0.44 -11.86
CA PRO A 59 -13.31 -0.80 -12.60
C PRO A 59 -12.73 -0.77 -14.00
N LYS A 60 -12.14 -1.88 -14.41
CA LYS A 60 -11.54 -2.05 -15.75
C LYS A 60 -12.02 -3.35 -16.36
N PRO A 61 -12.17 -3.39 -17.71
CA PRO A 61 -12.56 -4.63 -18.37
C PRO A 61 -11.54 -5.74 -18.21
N THR A 62 -10.26 -5.37 -18.05
CA THR A 62 -9.18 -6.33 -17.79
C THR A 62 -8.52 -5.94 -16.46
N PRO A 63 -8.32 -6.91 -15.55
CA PRO A 63 -7.68 -6.60 -14.28
C PRO A 63 -6.29 -5.98 -14.45
N LEU A 64 -5.97 -5.01 -13.60
CA LEU A 64 -4.65 -4.39 -13.58
C LEU A 64 -3.75 -5.15 -12.61
N VAL A 65 -2.54 -5.43 -13.05
CA VAL A 65 -1.53 -6.13 -12.25
C VAL A 65 -0.27 -5.29 -12.16
N LEU A 66 0.52 -5.53 -11.12
CA LEU A 66 1.78 -4.83 -10.95
C LEU A 66 2.75 -5.21 -12.07
N GLY A 67 3.20 -4.21 -12.81
CA GLY A 67 4.10 -4.42 -13.93
C GLY A 67 5.53 -3.97 -13.66
N GLN A 68 5.72 -2.92 -12.86
CA GLN A 68 7.03 -2.35 -12.62
C GLN A 68 7.04 -1.60 -11.29
N VAL A 69 8.15 -1.67 -10.58
CA VAL A 69 8.39 -0.91 -9.36
C VAL A 69 9.70 -0.15 -9.52
N ARG A 70 9.68 1.14 -9.14
CA ARG A 70 10.88 1.98 -9.19
C ARG A 70 11.03 2.76 -7.89
N ALA A 71 12.27 2.99 -7.49
CA ALA A 71 12.62 3.82 -6.34
C ALA A 71 11.91 3.39 -5.06
N LEU A 72 11.70 2.08 -4.89
CA LEU A 72 11.05 1.55 -3.70
C LEU A 72 12.00 1.63 -2.50
N LYS A 73 11.54 2.29 -1.44
CA LYS A 73 12.33 2.47 -0.21
C LYS A 73 11.48 2.12 0.99
N TYR A 74 12.04 1.35 1.91
CA TYR A 74 11.42 1.04 3.19
C TYR A 74 12.09 1.87 4.28
N GLY A 75 11.28 2.53 5.11
CA GLY A 75 11.81 3.46 6.13
C GLY A 75 11.53 3.04 7.55
N ALA A 76 10.51 2.22 7.81
CA ALA A 76 10.17 1.82 9.17
C ALA A 76 9.48 0.46 9.18
N PHE A 77 9.65 -0.27 10.29
CA PHE A 77 8.90 -1.50 10.54
C PHE A 77 7.50 -1.16 11.03
N VAL A 78 6.52 -1.91 10.56
CA VAL A 78 5.12 -1.75 10.97
C VAL A 78 4.74 -2.94 11.84
N ARG A 79 4.40 -2.67 13.10
CA ARG A 79 4.05 -3.67 14.10
C ARG A 79 2.56 -3.73 14.30
N PRO A 80 2.05 -4.86 14.85
CA PRO A 80 0.66 -4.92 15.30
C PRO A 80 0.34 -3.77 16.25
N GLY A 81 -0.86 -3.23 16.16
CA GLY A 81 -1.29 -2.07 16.93
C GLY A 81 -1.10 -0.75 16.19
N SER A 82 -0.37 -0.76 15.08
CA SER A 82 -0.16 0.43 14.26
C SER A 82 -1.16 0.49 13.13
N THR A 83 -1.38 1.69 12.60
CA THR A 83 -2.16 1.91 11.39
C THR A 83 -1.23 2.35 10.28
N LEU A 84 -1.33 1.71 9.14
CA LEU A 84 -0.61 2.11 7.94
C LEU A 84 -1.52 3.02 7.11
N ARG A 85 -1.12 4.27 6.95
CA ARG A 85 -1.83 5.23 6.12
C ARG A 85 -1.18 5.29 4.76
N VAL A 86 -1.91 4.84 3.75
CA VAL A 86 -1.41 4.72 2.39
C VAL A 86 -1.96 5.88 1.56
N THR A 87 -1.08 6.62 0.92
CA THR A 87 -1.44 7.68 -0.03
C THR A 87 -0.91 7.30 -1.40
N VAL A 88 -1.80 7.24 -2.38
CA VAL A 88 -1.43 6.92 -3.76
C VAL A 88 -1.92 8.04 -4.66
N ASP A 89 -0.99 8.58 -5.44
CA ASP A 89 -1.28 9.62 -6.43
C ASP A 89 -1.09 9.08 -7.83
N LEU A 90 -2.01 9.44 -8.72
CA LEU A 90 -1.86 9.18 -10.15
C LEU A 90 -0.69 10.02 -10.65
N HIS A 91 0.32 9.36 -11.23
CA HIS A 91 1.49 10.08 -11.75
C HIS A 91 1.34 10.38 -13.24
N LYS A 92 1.14 9.34 -14.04
CA LYS A 92 0.93 9.52 -15.48
C LYS A 92 0.34 8.27 -16.12
N HIS A 93 -0.34 8.46 -17.23
CA HIS A 93 -0.79 7.36 -18.08
C HIS A 93 0.36 6.94 -18.98
N LEU A 94 0.56 5.64 -19.09
CA LEU A 94 1.54 5.03 -19.97
C LEU A 94 0.81 4.41 -21.18
N GLY A 95 1.54 4.05 -22.21
CA GLY A 95 0.92 3.37 -23.35
C GLY A 95 0.34 2.01 -22.98
N GLY A 96 -0.65 1.54 -23.75
CA GLY A 96 -1.24 0.21 -23.55
C GLY A 96 -2.11 0.08 -22.31
N ASP A 97 -2.75 1.15 -21.89
CA ASP A 97 -3.61 1.22 -20.71
C ASP A 97 -2.86 1.01 -19.38
N ALA A 98 -1.54 1.09 -19.39
CA ALA A 98 -0.75 1.08 -18.18
C ALA A 98 -0.79 2.46 -17.49
N ILE A 99 -0.70 2.47 -16.18
CA ILE A 99 -0.78 3.68 -15.37
C ILE A 99 0.34 3.64 -14.32
N GLU A 100 1.08 4.74 -14.20
CA GLU A 100 2.10 4.89 -13.17
C GLU A 100 1.54 5.70 -12.01
N PHE A 101 1.84 5.21 -10.80
CA PHE A 101 1.42 5.84 -9.55
C PHE A 101 2.62 6.15 -8.67
N LYS A 102 2.49 7.16 -7.85
CA LYS A 102 3.37 7.40 -6.72
C LYS A 102 2.67 6.94 -5.47
N GLY A 103 3.33 6.08 -4.68
CA GLY A 103 2.78 5.60 -3.43
C GLY A 103 3.67 5.94 -2.26
N GLU A 104 3.04 6.22 -1.14
CA GLU A 104 3.72 6.48 0.12
C GLU A 104 2.83 5.99 1.24
N ALA A 105 3.43 5.34 2.23
CA ALA A 105 2.69 4.89 3.39
C ALA A 105 3.37 5.40 4.65
N HIS A 106 2.56 5.93 5.55
CA HIS A 106 3.02 6.48 6.83
C HIS A 106 2.55 5.60 7.96
N LEU A 107 3.42 5.46 8.95
CA LEU A 107 3.12 4.74 10.17
C LEU A 107 2.43 5.67 11.15
N LEU A 108 1.17 5.36 11.49
CA LEU A 108 0.43 6.05 12.53
C LEU A 108 0.45 5.18 13.77
N THR A 109 0.96 5.71 14.88
CA THR A 109 0.94 5.03 16.16
C THR A 109 0.00 5.76 17.09
N ASN A 110 -0.56 5.02 18.06
CA ASN A 110 -1.45 5.62 19.05
C ASN A 110 -0.71 6.29 20.19
N LEU A 111 0.59 6.48 20.05
CA LEU A 111 1.40 7.11 21.09
C LEU A 111 1.23 8.63 21.02
N ARG A 112 0.96 9.23 22.18
CA ARG A 112 0.67 10.67 22.29
C ARG A 112 1.85 11.55 21.90
N ASP A 113 3.06 11.03 22.00
CA ASP A 113 4.29 11.74 21.74
C ASP A 113 4.93 11.36 20.42
N ALA A 114 4.22 10.61 19.60
CA ALA A 114 4.68 10.34 18.25
C ALA A 114 4.68 11.67 17.51
N GLY A 115 5.84 12.16 17.14
CA GLY A 115 5.99 13.35 16.34
C GLY A 115 5.35 13.15 14.95
N GLU A 116 5.94 13.70 13.91
CA GLU A 116 5.44 13.49 12.56
C GLU A 116 5.43 11.99 12.22
N PRO A 117 4.37 11.51 11.52
CA PRO A 117 4.32 10.12 11.10
C PRO A 117 5.54 9.73 10.28
N LYS A 118 6.10 8.57 10.57
CA LYS A 118 7.26 8.07 9.84
C LYS A 118 6.84 7.42 8.53
N VAL A 119 7.64 7.64 7.49
CA VAL A 119 7.44 6.97 6.22
C VAL A 119 7.85 5.51 6.39
N ALA A 120 6.91 4.59 6.18
CA ALA A 120 7.18 3.17 6.23
C ALA A 120 7.66 2.64 4.88
N VAL A 121 7.09 3.16 3.80
CA VAL A 121 7.48 2.78 2.44
C VAL A 121 7.12 3.91 1.50
N SER A 122 7.92 4.08 0.46
CA SER A 122 7.62 4.99 -0.64
C SER A 122 8.15 4.42 -1.94
N GLY A 123 7.54 4.80 -3.06
CA GLY A 123 8.01 4.36 -4.35
C GLY A 123 7.07 4.73 -5.49
N ARG A 124 7.48 4.38 -6.68
CA ARG A 124 6.67 4.50 -7.88
C ARG A 124 6.43 3.10 -8.43
N PHE A 125 5.25 2.88 -8.95
CA PHE A 125 4.92 1.60 -9.53
C PHE A 125 3.93 1.78 -10.65
N ALA A 126 3.97 0.86 -11.60
CA ALA A 126 3.06 0.88 -12.74
C ALA A 126 2.15 -0.35 -12.67
N LEU A 127 0.87 -0.11 -12.87
CA LEU A 127 -0.11 -1.18 -13.07
C LEU A 127 -0.39 -1.28 -14.57
N ARG A 128 -0.55 -2.48 -15.05
CA ARG A 128 -0.86 -2.75 -16.44
C ARG A 128 -1.93 -3.83 -16.56
N PRO A 129 -2.67 -3.86 -17.67
CA PRO A 129 -3.62 -4.95 -17.89
C PRO A 129 -2.90 -6.29 -17.87
N VAL A 130 -3.56 -7.30 -17.28
CA VAL A 130 -3.02 -8.65 -17.30
C VAL A 130 -2.94 -9.15 -18.74
N ARG A 131 -1.83 -9.81 -19.08
CA ARG A 131 -1.65 -10.41 -20.41
C ARG A 131 -2.26 -11.81 -20.43
N ARG A 132 -2.96 -12.10 -21.49
CA ARG A 132 -3.61 -13.39 -21.68
C ARG A 132 -3.11 -14.08 -22.95
#